data_5fec63a0b5108a55b50ca233dd71b2e8
#
_entry.id   5fec63a0b5108a55b50ca233dd71b2e8
#
_cell.length_a   1.000
_cell.length_b   1.000
_cell.length_c   1.000
_cell.angle_alpha   90.00
_cell.angle_beta   90.00
_cell.angle_gamma   90.00
#
_symmetry.space_group_name_H-M   'P 1'
#
loop_
_entity.id
_entity.type
_entity.pdbx_description
1 polymer ?
#
loop_
_entity_poly.entity_id
_entity_poly.type
_entity_poly.pdbx_seq_one_letter_code
_entity_poly.pdbx_strand_id
1 'polypeptide(L)'
;MKTTRTQSMKTLSQRQPLRSLVALALLGCAGFAAQAQTLPAALVDAQSVIGAGVANGANGVVAINETSGLDNVQANQGVLMNGLAPLNLTGSVQGASANAKTTAAKSDIGNNAFSNTSGLIEVNQSAGVANLQRNSAVIGSAPVEGEIVADGVLSATTAKNGSTGRSGENHDAREVSIGADALKNVSGIVQINQAAGTGNVSSNSFVLRPPAGTFF
;
A
#
# COMPACT_ATOMS: atom_id res chain seq x y z
N MET A 1 -29.61 -65.90 -76.31
CA MET A 1 -30.02 -65.68 -74.93
C MET A 1 -28.75 -65.27 -74.11
N LYS A 2 -28.56 -63.98 -73.85
CA LYS A 2 -27.39 -63.48 -73.09
C LYS A 2 -27.89 -63.11 -71.73
N THR A 3 -27.38 -63.73 -70.68
CA THR A 3 -27.70 -63.50 -69.30
C THR A 3 -26.69 -62.46 -68.76
N THR A 4 -27.17 -61.31 -68.43
CA THR A 4 -26.37 -60.24 -67.83
C THR A 4 -26.37 -60.38 -66.28
N ARG A 5 -25.22 -60.55 -65.72
CA ARG A 5 -25.00 -60.69 -64.26
C ARG A 5 -24.61 -59.34 -63.68
N THR A 6 -25.51 -58.74 -62.92
CA THR A 6 -25.28 -57.48 -62.20
C THR A 6 -24.48 -57.76 -60.94
N GLN A 7 -23.31 -57.14 -60.81
CA GLN A 7 -22.54 -57.13 -59.58
C GLN A 7 -22.91 -55.92 -58.70
N SER A 8 -23.35 -56.24 -57.51
CA SER A 8 -23.62 -55.19 -56.45
C SER A 8 -22.33 -54.85 -55.78
N MET A 9 -21.89 -53.60 -55.94
CA MET A 9 -20.78 -53.04 -55.18
C MET A 9 -21.27 -52.62 -53.75
N LYS A 10 -20.74 -53.29 -52.73
CA LYS A 10 -20.88 -52.86 -51.33
C LYS A 10 -19.89 -51.80 -51.09
N THR A 11 -20.37 -50.52 -50.85
CA THR A 11 -19.58 -49.42 -50.32
C THR A 11 -19.33 -49.64 -48.85
N LEU A 12 -18.10 -49.93 -48.46
CA LEU A 12 -17.63 -49.94 -47.10
C LEU A 12 -17.50 -48.47 -46.65
N SER A 13 -18.37 -48.04 -45.74
CA SER A 13 -18.26 -46.76 -45.09
C SER A 13 -17.12 -46.79 -44.07
N GLN A 14 -15.95 -46.28 -44.44
CA GLN A 14 -14.85 -45.99 -43.51
C GLN A 14 -15.09 -44.62 -42.82
N ARG A 15 -15.86 -44.60 -41.75
CA ARG A 15 -16.01 -43.42 -40.91
C ARG A 15 -15.61 -43.71 -39.46
N GLN A 16 -14.37 -44.11 -39.19
CA GLN A 16 -13.94 -44.35 -37.79
C GLN A 16 -12.54 -43.84 -37.36
N PRO A 17 -11.72 -43.10 -38.11
CA PRO A 17 -10.48 -42.59 -37.50
C PRO A 17 -10.57 -41.19 -36.88
N LEU A 18 -11.59 -40.37 -37.21
CA LEU A 18 -11.60 -38.99 -36.75
C LEU A 18 -11.97 -38.82 -35.27
N ARG A 19 -12.81 -39.69 -34.72
CA ARG A 19 -13.23 -39.62 -33.32
C ARG A 19 -12.14 -40.04 -32.33
N SER A 20 -11.27 -40.93 -32.70
CA SER A 20 -10.17 -41.41 -31.85
C SER A 20 -9.03 -40.37 -31.80
N LEU A 21 -8.78 -39.64 -32.88
CA LEU A 21 -7.77 -38.57 -32.91
C LEU A 21 -8.17 -37.36 -32.11
N VAL A 22 -9.45 -36.99 -32.10
CA VAL A 22 -9.96 -35.86 -31.30
C VAL A 22 -9.94 -36.21 -29.81
N ALA A 23 -10.25 -37.43 -29.42
CA ALA A 23 -10.17 -37.86 -28.02
C ALA A 23 -8.74 -37.88 -27.49
N LEU A 24 -7.74 -38.27 -28.31
CA LEU A 24 -6.34 -38.26 -27.92
C LEU A 24 -5.77 -36.84 -27.80
N ALA A 25 -6.21 -35.89 -28.66
CA ALA A 25 -5.82 -34.49 -28.58
C ALA A 25 -6.40 -33.78 -27.33
N LEU A 26 -7.62 -34.14 -26.93
CA LEU A 26 -8.24 -33.60 -25.73
C LEU A 26 -7.60 -34.14 -24.43
N LEU A 27 -7.14 -35.38 -24.40
CA LEU A 27 -6.37 -35.90 -23.24
C LEU A 27 -4.96 -35.28 -23.15
N GLY A 28 -4.34 -34.92 -24.27
CA GLY A 28 -3.04 -34.27 -24.29
C GLY A 28 -3.07 -32.83 -23.73
N CYS A 29 -4.19 -32.10 -23.92
CA CYS A 29 -4.35 -30.74 -23.36
C CYS A 29 -4.71 -30.71 -21.87
N ALA A 30 -5.26 -31.79 -21.32
CA ALA A 30 -5.58 -31.84 -19.88
C ALA A 30 -4.34 -32.02 -19.00
N GLY A 31 -3.20 -32.44 -19.55
CA GLY A 31 -1.95 -32.62 -18.79
C GLY A 31 -1.12 -31.34 -18.57
N PHE A 32 -1.45 -30.23 -19.26
CA PHE A 32 -0.80 -28.92 -19.05
C PHE A 32 -1.61 -27.95 -18.17
N ALA A 33 -2.71 -28.46 -17.60
CA ALA A 33 -3.45 -27.65 -16.62
C ALA A 33 -2.70 -27.61 -15.29
N ALA A 34 -2.15 -26.45 -15.03
CA ALA A 34 -1.82 -25.94 -13.69
C ALA A 34 -0.65 -26.62 -12.96
N GLN A 35 0.52 -26.43 -13.47
CA GLN A 35 1.58 -26.02 -12.56
C GLN A 35 1.48 -24.49 -12.41
N ALA A 36 0.50 -24.02 -11.68
CA ALA A 36 0.58 -22.71 -11.08
C ALA A 36 1.75 -22.77 -10.09
N GLN A 37 2.97 -22.50 -10.59
CA GLN A 37 4.12 -22.31 -9.72
C GLN A 37 3.74 -21.11 -8.83
N THR A 38 3.43 -21.39 -7.59
CA THR A 38 3.38 -20.35 -6.59
C THR A 38 4.78 -19.74 -6.54
N LEU A 39 4.93 -18.59 -7.19
CA LEU A 39 6.18 -17.84 -7.10
C LEU A 39 6.50 -17.66 -5.61
N PRO A 40 7.74 -17.93 -5.19
CA PRO A 40 8.14 -17.69 -3.82
C PRO A 40 7.88 -16.21 -3.49
N ALA A 41 7.45 -15.94 -2.26
CA ALA A 41 7.27 -14.58 -1.80
C ALA A 41 8.58 -13.79 -1.95
N ALA A 42 8.49 -12.59 -2.50
CA ALA A 42 9.66 -11.72 -2.62
C ALA A 42 10.25 -11.42 -1.25
N LEU A 43 11.58 -11.42 -1.14
CA LEU A 43 12.30 -11.02 0.05
C LEU A 43 12.62 -9.52 -0.05
N VAL A 44 12.28 -8.76 0.98
CA VAL A 44 12.42 -7.30 1.00
C VAL A 44 13.32 -6.89 2.15
N ASP A 45 14.42 -6.23 1.81
CA ASP A 45 15.26 -5.44 2.72
C ASP A 45 15.00 -3.97 2.37
N ALA A 46 14.47 -3.19 3.31
CA ALA A 46 13.97 -1.85 3.04
C ALA A 46 14.54 -0.84 4.04
N GLN A 47 15.07 0.26 3.53
CA GLN A 47 15.54 1.38 4.33
C GLN A 47 14.94 2.69 3.82
N SER A 48 14.24 3.41 4.69
CA SER A 48 13.68 4.73 4.46
C SER A 48 14.37 5.73 5.38
N VAL A 49 14.96 6.78 4.84
CA VAL A 49 15.77 7.74 5.60
C VAL A 49 15.41 9.17 5.26
N ILE A 50 14.88 9.89 6.22
CA ILE A 50 14.80 11.36 6.16
C ILE A 50 16.11 11.90 6.72
N GLY A 51 16.91 12.55 5.87
CA GLY A 51 18.25 12.99 6.19
C GLY A 51 18.32 14.00 7.34
N ALA A 52 19.52 14.18 7.89
CA ALA A 52 19.76 15.18 8.92
C ALA A 52 19.49 16.62 8.41
N GLY A 53 18.85 17.45 9.23
CA GLY A 53 18.56 18.84 8.90
C GLY A 53 17.49 19.07 7.83
N VAL A 54 16.81 18.04 7.35
CA VAL A 54 15.72 18.19 6.39
C VAL A 54 14.64 19.11 6.98
N ALA A 55 14.20 20.09 6.19
CA ALA A 55 13.22 21.10 6.56
C ALA A 55 13.54 21.91 7.84
N ASN A 56 14.82 21.99 8.22
CA ASN A 56 15.22 22.86 9.33
C ASN A 56 14.91 24.33 9.00
N GLY A 57 14.25 25.03 9.90
CA GLY A 57 13.86 26.44 9.74
C GLY A 57 12.72 26.67 8.74
N ALA A 58 12.03 25.64 8.29
CA ALA A 58 10.89 25.79 7.38
C ALA A 58 9.72 26.50 8.07
N ASN A 59 8.96 27.27 7.28
CA ASN A 59 7.75 27.97 7.75
C ASN A 59 6.59 27.71 6.79
N GLY A 60 5.43 27.33 7.31
CA GLY A 60 4.24 27.02 6.52
C GLY A 60 3.85 25.54 6.59
N VAL A 61 3.57 24.93 5.44
CA VAL A 61 3.17 23.52 5.37
C VAL A 61 4.34 22.68 4.86
N VAL A 62 4.73 21.69 5.65
CA VAL A 62 5.72 20.69 5.29
C VAL A 62 5.02 19.33 5.24
N ALA A 63 4.92 18.74 4.08
CA ALA A 63 4.30 17.43 3.87
C ALA A 63 5.31 16.49 3.20
N ILE A 64 5.68 15.41 3.89
CA ILE A 64 6.66 14.44 3.41
C ILE A 64 6.04 13.05 3.43
N ASN A 65 6.15 12.37 2.30
CA ASN A 65 5.88 10.96 2.17
C ASN A 65 7.15 10.27 1.71
N GLU A 66 7.74 9.43 2.55
CA GLU A 66 8.94 8.68 2.22
C GLU A 66 8.73 7.19 2.45
N THR A 67 9.04 6.38 1.44
CA THR A 67 8.81 4.95 1.53
C THR A 67 9.89 4.14 0.81
N SER A 68 10.21 3.00 1.39
CA SER A 68 11.08 1.98 0.81
C SER A 68 10.42 0.61 0.92
N GLY A 69 10.55 -0.21 -0.12
CA GLY A 69 9.99 -1.56 -0.16
C GLY A 69 8.84 -1.71 -1.16
N LEU A 70 7.86 -2.57 -0.85
CA LEU A 70 6.78 -2.93 -1.77
C LEU A 70 5.41 -2.52 -1.23
N ASP A 71 4.56 -1.99 -2.13
CA ASP A 71 3.14 -1.73 -1.87
C ASP A 71 2.85 -0.89 -0.62
N ASN A 72 3.74 0.03 -0.28
CA ASN A 72 3.47 1.01 0.77
C ASN A 72 2.62 2.15 0.19
N VAL A 73 1.61 2.61 0.94
CA VAL A 73 0.72 3.70 0.54
C VAL A 73 0.69 4.78 1.60
N GLN A 74 0.91 6.03 1.18
CA GLN A 74 1.01 7.17 2.09
C GLN A 74 0.22 8.35 1.57
N ALA A 75 -0.43 9.11 2.47
CA ALA A 75 -1.11 10.36 2.14
C ALA A 75 -0.96 11.39 3.25
N ASN A 76 -0.66 12.62 2.86
CA ASN A 76 -0.77 13.82 3.69
C ASN A 76 -1.88 14.71 3.14
N GLN A 77 -2.76 15.18 4.00
CA GLN A 77 -3.92 16.00 3.64
C GLN A 77 -4.05 17.17 4.57
N GLY A 78 -3.66 18.36 4.11
CA GLY A 78 -3.82 19.60 4.84
C GLY A 78 -4.94 20.47 4.24
N VAL A 79 -5.89 20.92 5.04
CA VAL A 79 -6.93 21.86 4.64
C VAL A 79 -6.90 23.09 5.54
N LEU A 80 -6.66 24.24 4.95
CA LEU A 80 -6.70 25.53 5.62
C LEU A 80 -7.85 26.36 5.04
N MET A 81 -8.79 26.79 5.87
CA MET A 81 -9.94 27.53 5.41
C MET A 81 -10.22 28.78 6.24
N ASN A 82 -10.40 29.88 5.53
CA ASN A 82 -10.91 31.12 6.10
C ASN A 82 -12.19 31.51 5.33
N GLY A 83 -13.36 31.38 5.98
CA GLY A 83 -14.63 31.73 5.36
C GLY A 83 -15.81 30.80 5.70
N LEU A 84 -17.00 31.12 5.15
CA LEU A 84 -18.26 30.46 5.47
C LEU A 84 -18.64 29.31 4.51
N ALA A 85 -17.76 28.90 3.63
CA ALA A 85 -18.07 27.83 2.67
C ALA A 85 -18.09 26.45 3.33
N PRO A 86 -19.11 25.62 3.12
CA PRO A 86 -19.14 24.27 3.65
C PRO A 86 -18.01 23.44 3.03
N LEU A 87 -17.30 22.71 3.87
CA LEU A 87 -16.23 21.80 3.45
C LEU A 87 -16.78 20.42 3.20
N ASN A 88 -16.60 19.95 1.97
CA ASN A 88 -16.55 18.52 1.73
C ASN A 88 -15.16 18.03 2.15
N LEU A 89 -15.10 17.30 3.25
CA LEU A 89 -13.85 16.77 3.75
C LEU A 89 -13.29 15.71 2.84
N THR A 90 -11.98 15.74 2.74
CA THR A 90 -11.20 14.81 1.95
C THR A 90 -11.24 13.40 2.57
N GLY A 91 -12.12 12.57 2.04
CA GLY A 91 -12.06 11.12 2.28
C GLY A 91 -10.90 10.52 1.48
N SER A 92 -10.15 9.63 2.06
CA SER A 92 -9.13 8.85 1.35
C SER A 92 -9.29 7.39 1.71
N VAL A 93 -9.43 6.55 0.70
CA VAL A 93 -9.43 5.10 0.86
C VAL A 93 -8.08 4.59 0.38
N GLN A 94 -7.37 3.90 1.24
CA GLN A 94 -6.07 3.32 0.93
C GLN A 94 -6.14 1.81 1.07
N GLY A 95 -5.53 1.10 0.14
CA GLY A 95 -5.40 -0.34 0.19
C GLY A 95 -4.02 -0.77 -0.30
N ALA A 96 -3.42 -1.74 0.36
CA ALA A 96 -2.16 -2.33 -0.03
C ALA A 96 -2.23 -3.85 0.08
N SER A 97 -1.59 -4.54 -0.86
CA SER A 97 -1.55 -6.00 -0.88
C SER A 97 -0.27 -6.48 -1.54
N ALA A 98 0.54 -7.23 -0.84
CA ALA A 98 1.78 -7.78 -1.37
C ALA A 98 1.99 -9.23 -0.99
N ASN A 99 2.57 -10.01 -1.91
CA ASN A 99 3.10 -11.34 -1.64
C ASN A 99 4.62 -11.23 -1.45
N ALA A 100 5.02 -10.73 -0.27
CA ALA A 100 6.42 -10.50 0.05
C ALA A 100 6.70 -10.72 1.54
N LYS A 101 7.95 -11.00 1.87
CA LYS A 101 8.44 -11.14 3.24
C LYS A 101 9.51 -10.07 3.49
N THR A 102 9.32 -9.27 4.53
CA THR A 102 10.33 -8.33 4.99
C THR A 102 11.40 -9.10 5.76
N THR A 103 12.64 -9.01 5.31
CA THR A 103 13.83 -9.59 5.97
C THR A 103 14.51 -8.58 6.89
N ALA A 104 14.56 -7.31 6.46
CA ALA A 104 14.95 -6.21 7.32
C ALA A 104 14.15 -4.96 6.94
N ALA A 105 13.87 -4.10 7.92
CA ALA A 105 13.22 -2.82 7.67
C ALA A 105 13.77 -1.76 8.63
N LYS A 106 14.23 -0.64 8.08
CA LYS A 106 14.69 0.50 8.85
C LYS A 106 14.03 1.78 8.39
N SER A 107 13.48 2.53 9.34
CA SER A 107 12.88 3.85 9.12
C SER A 107 13.56 4.84 10.06
N ASP A 108 14.25 5.83 9.51
CA ASP A 108 15.09 6.74 10.28
C ASP A 108 14.83 8.20 9.93
N ILE A 109 14.59 9.03 10.94
CA ILE A 109 14.56 10.49 10.84
C ILE A 109 15.86 11.01 11.43
N GLY A 110 16.67 11.67 10.61
CA GLY A 110 18.00 12.13 10.97
C GLY A 110 18.02 13.26 12.00
N ASN A 111 19.21 13.53 12.53
CA ASN A 111 19.43 14.57 13.52
C ASN A 111 19.02 15.96 13.00
N ASN A 112 18.44 16.80 13.84
CA ASN A 112 17.98 18.16 13.52
C ASN A 112 16.94 18.23 12.36
N ALA A 113 16.37 17.12 11.92
CA ALA A 113 15.29 17.15 10.95
C ALA A 113 14.08 17.89 11.55
N PHE A 114 13.45 18.75 10.75
CA PHE A 114 12.30 19.57 11.15
C PHE A 114 12.55 20.49 12.35
N SER A 115 13.79 20.72 12.77
CA SER A 115 14.06 21.63 13.87
C SER A 115 13.83 23.08 13.46
N ASN A 116 13.45 23.93 14.42
CA ASN A 116 13.14 25.36 14.22
C ASN A 116 12.06 25.62 13.17
N THR A 117 11.14 24.68 12.95
CA THR A 117 10.04 24.82 11.99
C THR A 117 8.81 25.46 12.62
N SER A 118 7.99 26.09 11.79
CA SER A 118 6.73 26.70 12.20
C SER A 118 5.62 26.41 11.22
N GLY A 119 4.44 25.96 11.70
CA GLY A 119 3.27 25.70 10.87
C GLY A 119 2.72 24.28 10.97
N LEU A 120 2.35 23.67 9.86
CA LEU A 120 1.83 22.31 9.79
C LEU A 120 2.91 21.36 9.22
N ILE A 121 3.27 20.36 10.00
CA ILE A 121 4.24 19.33 9.59
C ILE A 121 3.53 17.99 9.57
N GLU A 122 3.50 17.37 8.39
CA GLU A 122 2.92 16.05 8.16
C GLU A 122 3.96 15.13 7.55
N VAL A 123 4.34 14.09 8.27
CA VAL A 123 5.36 13.12 7.82
C VAL A 123 4.77 11.71 7.86
N ASN A 124 4.84 11.03 6.74
CA ASN A 124 4.67 9.59 6.66
C ASN A 124 5.99 8.99 6.20
N GLN A 125 6.51 8.05 6.96
CA GLN A 125 7.74 7.34 6.64
C GLN A 125 7.55 5.85 6.88
N SER A 126 7.84 5.03 5.87
CA SER A 126 7.74 3.59 6.02
C SER A 126 8.85 2.83 5.30
N ALA A 127 9.28 1.73 5.92
CA ALA A 127 10.16 0.75 5.32
C ALA A 127 9.54 -0.65 5.44
N GLY A 128 9.51 -1.41 4.34
CA GLY A 128 8.99 -2.77 4.33
C GLY A 128 7.86 -3.01 3.32
N VAL A 129 6.80 -3.71 3.74
CA VAL A 129 5.79 -4.21 2.80
C VAL A 129 4.38 -3.88 3.27
N ALA A 130 3.57 -3.36 2.35
CA ALA A 130 2.13 -3.09 2.55
C ALA A 130 1.84 -2.25 3.80
N ASN A 131 2.64 -1.23 4.07
CA ASN A 131 2.36 -0.27 5.13
C ASN A 131 1.44 0.83 4.59
N LEU A 132 0.44 1.20 5.37
CA LEU A 132 -0.47 2.31 5.08
C LEU A 132 -0.34 3.40 6.12
N GLN A 133 -0.16 4.64 5.65
CA GLN A 133 0.00 5.79 6.54
C GLN A 133 -0.78 6.97 6.02
N ARG A 134 -1.44 7.69 6.93
CA ARG A 134 -2.19 8.89 6.60
C ARG A 134 -2.04 9.94 7.69
N ASN A 135 -1.79 11.16 7.28
CA ASN A 135 -1.98 12.35 8.10
C ASN A 135 -3.12 13.19 7.53
N SER A 136 -3.92 13.79 8.38
CA SER A 136 -4.98 14.71 8.00
C SER A 136 -5.08 15.84 8.99
N ALA A 137 -4.98 17.08 8.52
CA ALA A 137 -5.18 18.27 9.32
C ALA A 137 -6.22 19.18 8.67
N VAL A 138 -7.23 19.57 9.43
CA VAL A 138 -8.25 20.54 9.00
C VAL A 138 -8.27 21.70 9.98
N ILE A 139 -8.02 22.89 9.47
CA ILE A 139 -8.03 24.12 10.25
C ILE A 139 -8.94 25.11 9.55
N GLY A 140 -9.99 25.57 10.23
CA GLY A 140 -10.89 26.54 9.60
C GLY A 140 -12.00 27.04 10.48
N SER A 141 -12.52 28.22 10.16
CA SER A 141 -13.65 28.86 10.83
C SER A 141 -15.02 28.43 10.28
N ALA A 142 -15.08 27.73 9.16
CA ALA A 142 -16.32 27.28 8.55
C ALA A 142 -16.98 26.12 9.32
N PRO A 143 -18.32 25.93 9.19
CA PRO A 143 -18.96 24.70 9.65
C PRO A 143 -18.35 23.52 8.89
N VAL A 144 -17.59 22.71 9.59
CA VAL A 144 -17.04 21.47 9.05
C VAL A 144 -18.08 20.40 9.32
N GLU A 145 -18.79 19.96 8.29
CA GLU A 145 -19.48 18.67 8.34
C GLU A 145 -18.39 17.62 8.15
N GLY A 146 -17.73 17.26 9.25
CA GLY A 146 -16.51 16.52 9.20
C GLY A 146 -16.74 15.03 9.32
N GLU A 147 -16.34 14.27 8.33
CA GLU A 147 -16.05 12.87 8.51
C GLU A 147 -14.75 12.74 9.31
N ILE A 148 -14.88 12.30 10.55
CA ILE A 148 -13.76 11.75 11.31
C ILE A 148 -13.35 10.50 10.54
N VAL A 149 -12.09 10.40 10.16
CA VAL A 149 -11.57 9.20 9.49
C VAL A 149 -11.88 7.99 10.36
N ALA A 150 -12.87 7.22 9.94
CA ALA A 150 -13.14 5.94 10.59
C ALA A 150 -11.99 4.97 10.29
N ASP A 151 -11.55 4.21 11.30
CA ASP A 151 -10.47 3.21 11.19
C ASP A 151 -10.69 2.19 10.05
N GLY A 152 -11.93 2.04 9.58
CA GLY A 152 -12.28 1.16 8.46
C GLY A 152 -11.84 1.62 7.07
N VAL A 153 -11.32 2.84 6.92
CA VAL A 153 -10.90 3.40 5.62
C VAL A 153 -9.48 2.99 5.23
N LEU A 154 -8.71 2.49 6.19
CA LEU A 154 -7.36 1.98 5.97
C LEU A 154 -7.38 0.46 6.06
N SER A 155 -7.05 -0.21 4.97
CA SER A 155 -7.01 -1.67 4.92
C SER A 155 -5.71 -2.14 4.29
N ALA A 156 -4.91 -2.88 5.06
CA ALA A 156 -3.72 -3.54 4.54
C ALA A 156 -3.92 -5.06 4.54
N THR A 157 -3.80 -5.66 3.38
CA THR A 157 -3.77 -7.11 3.25
C THR A 157 -2.37 -7.55 2.86
N THR A 158 -1.71 -8.27 3.75
CA THR A 158 -0.44 -8.92 3.42
C THR A 158 -0.69 -10.39 3.11
N ALA A 159 0.15 -10.97 2.24
CA ALA A 159 0.13 -12.41 2.08
C ALA A 159 0.34 -13.09 3.42
N LYS A 160 -0.38 -14.18 3.67
CA LYS A 160 -0.38 -14.94 4.94
C LYS A 160 1.00 -15.46 5.38
N ASN A 161 2.03 -15.24 4.60
CA ASN A 161 3.42 -15.57 4.87
C ASN A 161 4.23 -14.39 5.47
N GLY A 162 3.57 -13.30 5.85
CA GLY A 162 4.20 -12.30 6.70
C GLY A 162 4.63 -13.00 7.98
N SER A 163 5.93 -13.01 8.24
CA SER A 163 6.53 -13.75 9.35
C SER A 163 5.94 -13.31 10.68
N THR A 164 4.98 -14.08 11.20
CA THR A 164 4.69 -14.14 12.62
C THR A 164 5.68 -15.08 13.33
N GLY A 165 6.71 -15.54 12.61
CA GLY A 165 7.65 -16.53 13.05
C GLY A 165 8.68 -15.94 14.02
N ARG A 166 8.44 -16.10 15.28
CA ARG A 166 9.50 -16.34 16.25
C ARG A 166 10.16 -17.67 15.89
N SER A 167 11.19 -17.67 15.14
CA SER A 167 12.05 -18.86 15.11
C SER A 167 13.42 -18.50 14.61
N GLY A 168 14.38 -18.63 15.52
CA GLY A 168 15.74 -19.09 15.26
C GLY A 168 16.62 -18.19 14.41
N GLU A 169 17.55 -17.54 15.03
CA GLU A 169 18.91 -17.18 14.57
C GLU A 169 19.13 -16.16 13.43
N ASN A 170 18.11 -15.69 12.73
CA ASN A 170 18.24 -14.47 11.91
C ASN A 170 17.08 -13.55 12.27
N HIS A 171 17.31 -12.63 13.17
CA HIS A 171 16.33 -11.62 13.55
C HIS A 171 16.07 -10.73 12.35
N ASP A 172 14.85 -10.79 11.81
CA ASP A 172 14.31 -9.78 10.93
C ASP A 172 14.41 -8.44 11.67
N ALA A 173 15.44 -7.67 11.39
CA ALA A 173 15.69 -6.42 12.09
C ALA A 173 14.62 -5.41 11.66
N ARG A 174 13.87 -4.90 12.64
CA ARG A 174 12.91 -3.81 12.43
C ARG A 174 13.29 -2.68 13.37
N GLU A 175 13.67 -1.56 12.78
CA GLU A 175 14.15 -0.40 13.50
C GLU A 175 13.38 0.84 13.07
N VAL A 176 12.94 1.60 14.05
CA VAL A 176 12.38 2.94 13.87
C VAL A 176 13.14 3.87 14.79
N SER A 177 13.71 4.94 14.23
CA SER A 177 14.50 5.90 15.00
C SER A 177 14.18 7.34 14.62
N ILE A 178 14.30 8.21 15.63
CA ILE A 178 14.23 9.67 15.45
C ILE A 178 15.50 10.21 16.08
N GLY A 179 16.28 10.94 15.28
CA GLY A 179 17.56 11.48 15.66
C GLY A 179 17.51 12.56 16.73
N ALA A 180 18.66 12.84 17.30
CA ALA A 180 18.81 13.89 18.30
C ALA A 180 18.43 15.28 17.73
N ASP A 181 17.76 16.10 18.54
CA ASP A 181 17.29 17.43 18.16
C ASP A 181 16.35 17.48 16.92
N ALA A 182 15.90 16.34 16.43
CA ALA A 182 14.79 16.32 15.49
C ALA A 182 13.55 16.90 16.18
N LEU A 183 12.78 17.73 15.44
CA LEU A 183 11.59 18.42 15.97
C LEU A 183 11.86 19.41 17.11
N LYS A 184 13.11 19.79 17.34
CA LYS A 184 13.45 20.79 18.36
C LYS A 184 12.93 22.17 17.96
N ASN A 185 12.36 22.93 18.90
CA ASN A 185 11.83 24.28 18.69
C ASN A 185 10.76 24.35 17.58
N VAL A 186 9.95 23.33 17.45
CA VAL A 186 8.80 23.35 16.51
C VAL A 186 7.66 24.14 17.12
N SER A 187 7.00 24.97 16.30
CA SER A 187 5.79 25.70 16.64
C SER A 187 4.68 25.36 15.65
N GLY A 188 3.54 24.86 16.15
CA GLY A 188 2.40 24.48 15.29
C GLY A 188 1.93 23.04 15.47
N ILE A 189 1.45 22.43 14.38
CA ILE A 189 0.89 21.07 14.38
C ILE A 189 1.91 20.13 13.75
N VAL A 190 2.18 19.03 14.46
CA VAL A 190 3.07 17.97 13.97
C VAL A 190 2.34 16.65 13.98
N GLN A 191 2.31 15.99 12.83
CA GLN A 191 1.77 14.65 12.64
C GLN A 191 2.85 13.76 11.99
N ILE A 192 3.29 12.73 12.69
CA ILE A 192 4.29 11.80 12.19
C ILE A 192 3.78 10.37 12.30
N ASN A 193 3.81 9.68 11.19
CA ASN A 193 3.68 8.24 11.10
C ASN A 193 5.02 7.66 10.66
N GLN A 194 5.58 6.75 11.44
CA GLN A 194 6.82 6.08 11.13
C GLN A 194 6.66 4.56 11.34
N ALA A 195 7.02 3.77 10.37
CA ALA A 195 6.83 2.33 10.41
C ALA A 195 7.98 1.56 9.78
N ALA A 196 8.34 0.43 10.40
CA ALA A 196 9.27 -0.55 9.83
C ALA A 196 8.67 -1.95 9.95
N GLY A 197 8.54 -2.65 8.81
CA GLY A 197 7.99 -4.01 8.78
C GLY A 197 6.88 -4.21 7.75
N THR A 198 5.89 -5.03 8.10
CA THR A 198 4.87 -5.46 7.15
C THR A 198 3.48 -5.21 7.69
N GLY A 199 2.60 -4.61 6.87
CA GLY A 199 1.17 -4.48 7.17
C GLY A 199 0.85 -3.48 8.28
N ASN A 200 1.73 -2.52 8.57
CA ASN A 200 1.44 -1.48 9.55
C ASN A 200 0.39 -0.51 8.98
N VAL A 201 -0.57 -0.16 9.81
CA VAL A 201 -1.61 0.81 9.48
C VAL A 201 -1.57 1.91 10.53
N SER A 202 -1.38 3.15 10.09
CA SER A 202 -1.28 4.31 10.96
C SER A 202 -2.02 5.51 10.41
N SER A 203 -2.78 6.21 11.25
CA SER A 203 -3.48 7.43 10.86
C SER A 203 -3.45 8.45 11.98
N ASN A 204 -3.07 9.69 11.63
CA ASN A 204 -3.25 10.86 12.47
C ASN A 204 -4.33 11.76 11.87
N SER A 205 -5.22 12.25 12.72
CA SER A 205 -6.25 13.22 12.32
C SER A 205 -6.30 14.35 13.31
N PHE A 206 -6.32 15.58 12.81
CA PHE A 206 -6.44 16.78 13.60
C PHE A 206 -7.48 17.73 12.98
N VAL A 207 -8.41 18.20 13.79
CA VAL A 207 -9.40 19.18 13.37
C VAL A 207 -9.42 20.33 14.38
N LEU A 208 -9.09 21.52 13.92
CA LEU A 208 -9.20 22.76 14.71
C LEU A 208 -10.31 23.64 14.13
N ARG A 209 -11.28 23.91 14.96
CA ARG A 209 -12.40 24.79 14.64
C ARG A 209 -12.51 25.92 15.67
N PRO A 210 -11.92 27.09 15.39
CA PRO A 210 -12.11 28.25 16.26
C PRO A 210 -13.57 28.64 16.31
N PRO A 211 -14.05 29.23 17.43
CA PRO A 211 -15.36 29.81 17.52
C PRO A 211 -15.59 30.86 16.43
N ALA A 212 -16.83 31.01 15.98
CA ALA A 212 -17.19 32.05 15.03
C ALA A 212 -16.85 33.46 15.62
N GLY A 213 -16.11 34.24 14.84
CA GLY A 213 -15.64 35.56 15.26
C GLY A 213 -14.20 35.61 15.77
N THR A 214 -13.49 34.51 15.82
CA THR A 214 -12.05 34.48 16.07
C THR A 214 -11.32 34.80 14.76
N PHE A 215 -10.62 35.91 14.68
CA PHE A 215 -9.75 36.28 13.57
C PHE A 215 -8.30 35.90 13.93
N PHE A 216 -7.59 35.30 13.00
CA PHE A 216 -6.15 35.01 13.08
C PHE A 216 -5.36 36.12 12.39
#